data_f82d57748ee2974c6b0ba182ddfe65b4
#
_entry.id   f82d57748ee2974c6b0ba182ddfe65b4
#
_cell.length_a   1.000
_cell.length_b   1.000
_cell.length_c   1.000
_cell.angle_alpha   90.00
_cell.angle_beta   90.00
_cell.angle_gamma   90.00
#
_symmetry.space_group_name_H-M   'P 1'
#
loop_
_entity.id
_entity.type
_entity.pdbx_description
1 polymer ?
#
loop_
_entity_poly.entity_id
_entity_poly.type
_entity_poly.pdbx_seq_one_letter_code
_entity_poly.pdbx_strand_id
1 'polypeptide(L)'
;MFGSVQSYNKTSQVEFSGVEKNQTGYVAVGRTPAAALTFNDKGKGMIVGSFRVVLPTDYQNMSKIQRDFGSEDALIDNLVRPTLYKVVTACGPLMSSLESVSETRTDLIAYITDQLNNGVYKTKAVKTEVLNELTGEMEVRTQSVILEDVNAPGGYARQEISPFSQYGITCGLVSILDIKYDAATQDQIDAQKQANLAVITSKTKSIEAMQRTLQITEEGKAAAEKAKWEQEREKAIAVTKAEQEREVARLAAEKAEFEKKKIIAEGQAQAEANRLKVAAGLTPQEKAEWDYKTTVGVAQALADSKVSWVPEIMISGKDGGSNTAMDAVGLNMLMEVVKKQTK
;
A
#
# COMPACT_ATOMS: atom_id res chain seq x y z
N MET A 1 -44.81 8.98 -48.47
CA MET A 1 -43.93 9.25 -47.34
C MET A 1 -42.71 8.38 -47.50
N PHE A 2 -41.56 8.97 -47.77
CA PHE A 2 -40.29 8.23 -47.79
C PHE A 2 -39.76 8.18 -46.35
N GLY A 3 -39.90 7.05 -45.69
CA GLY A 3 -39.31 6.84 -44.38
C GLY A 3 -37.80 6.68 -44.54
N SER A 4 -36.99 7.43 -43.79
CA SER A 4 -35.57 7.18 -43.69
C SER A 4 -35.35 5.94 -42.84
N VAL A 5 -34.57 4.99 -43.32
CA VAL A 5 -34.13 3.83 -42.54
C VAL A 5 -32.96 4.25 -41.68
N GLN A 6 -33.15 4.19 -40.37
CA GLN A 6 -32.06 4.38 -39.39
C GLN A 6 -31.52 3.00 -38.99
N SER A 7 -30.21 2.85 -39.03
CA SER A 7 -29.54 1.63 -38.59
C SER A 7 -28.85 1.87 -37.26
N TYR A 8 -28.96 0.90 -36.36
CA TYR A 8 -28.28 0.89 -35.07
C TYR A 8 -27.31 -0.30 -35.00
N ASN A 9 -26.13 -0.07 -34.47
CA ASN A 9 -25.23 -1.16 -34.19
C ASN A 9 -25.73 -1.91 -32.96
N LYS A 10 -25.80 -3.25 -33.03
CA LYS A 10 -26.18 -4.07 -31.86
C LYS A 10 -25.25 -3.84 -30.67
N THR A 11 -23.98 -3.57 -30.96
CA THR A 11 -22.96 -3.38 -29.95
C THR A 11 -22.09 -2.20 -30.35
N SER A 12 -22.01 -1.22 -29.48
CA SER A 12 -21.18 -0.02 -29.68
C SER A 12 -20.19 0.15 -28.53
N GLN A 13 -18.97 0.49 -28.86
CA GLN A 13 -17.96 0.85 -27.87
C GLN A 13 -17.99 2.37 -27.67
N VAL A 14 -18.18 2.79 -26.43
CA VAL A 14 -18.20 4.19 -26.05
C VAL A 14 -16.93 4.52 -25.31
N GLU A 15 -16.17 5.47 -25.82
CA GLU A 15 -14.94 5.94 -25.22
C GLU A 15 -15.19 7.23 -24.41
N PHE A 16 -14.40 7.40 -23.34
CA PHE A 16 -14.35 8.60 -22.52
C PHE A 16 -12.87 8.89 -22.19
N SER A 17 -12.16 9.36 -23.18
CA SER A 17 -10.68 9.49 -23.13
C SER A 17 -10.19 10.93 -23.30
N GLY A 18 -11.08 11.87 -23.63
CA GLY A 18 -10.71 13.25 -23.87
C GLY A 18 -10.31 13.98 -22.61
N VAL A 19 -8.99 14.18 -22.41
CA VAL A 19 -8.41 14.88 -21.27
C VAL A 19 -7.20 15.69 -21.72
N GLU A 20 -7.10 16.95 -21.28
CA GLU A 20 -5.91 17.79 -21.46
C GLU A 20 -5.36 18.24 -20.11
N LYS A 21 -4.06 18.40 -20.05
CA LYS A 21 -3.37 18.91 -18.85
C LYS A 21 -3.30 20.44 -18.94
N ASN A 22 -3.76 21.12 -17.90
CA ASN A 22 -3.60 22.56 -17.72
C ASN A 22 -2.75 22.87 -16.49
N GLN A 23 -2.60 24.16 -16.13
CA GLN A 23 -1.79 24.59 -14.99
C GLN A 23 -2.32 24.09 -13.62
N THR A 24 -3.60 23.81 -13.51
CA THR A 24 -4.26 23.40 -12.25
C THR A 24 -4.55 21.89 -12.17
N GLY A 25 -4.28 21.14 -13.24
CA GLY A 25 -4.54 19.69 -13.28
C GLY A 25 -5.00 19.24 -14.66
N TYR A 26 -6.02 18.42 -14.69
CA TYR A 26 -6.58 17.85 -15.93
C TYR A 26 -8.01 18.36 -16.17
N VAL A 27 -8.36 18.61 -17.41
CA VAL A 27 -9.68 19.08 -17.85
C VAL A 27 -10.21 18.14 -18.93
N ALA A 28 -11.47 17.79 -18.81
CA ALA A 28 -12.17 17.00 -19.83
C ALA A 28 -12.38 17.84 -21.09
N VAL A 29 -12.00 17.31 -22.25
CA VAL A 29 -12.04 18.00 -23.54
C VAL A 29 -12.53 17.10 -24.66
N GLY A 30 -12.96 17.73 -25.75
CA GLY A 30 -13.30 17.03 -26.98
C GLY A 30 -14.71 16.42 -26.95
N ARG A 31 -14.94 15.51 -27.91
CA ARG A 31 -16.22 14.87 -28.15
C ARG A 31 -16.48 13.67 -27.22
N THR A 32 -15.41 13.14 -26.63
CA THR A 32 -15.44 12.00 -25.67
C THR A 32 -14.76 12.38 -24.37
N PRO A 33 -15.29 13.38 -23.63
CA PRO A 33 -14.59 13.88 -22.45
C PRO A 33 -14.42 12.80 -21.39
N ALA A 34 -13.30 12.85 -20.67
CA ALA A 34 -13.04 11.97 -19.53
C ALA A 34 -14.04 12.22 -18.41
N ALA A 35 -14.33 11.19 -17.62
CA ALA A 35 -15.28 11.27 -16.53
C ALA A 35 -14.58 11.76 -15.25
N ALA A 36 -15.02 12.90 -14.72
CA ALA A 36 -14.52 13.45 -13.48
C ALA A 36 -15.13 12.72 -12.28
N LEU A 37 -14.30 12.47 -11.25
CA LEU A 37 -14.77 11.97 -9.97
C LEU A 37 -14.06 12.66 -8.81
N THR A 38 -14.71 12.62 -7.65
CA THR A 38 -14.11 13.09 -6.38
C THR A 38 -14.18 11.95 -5.39
N PHE A 39 -13.02 11.58 -4.86
CA PHE A 39 -12.88 10.50 -3.90
C PHE A 39 -13.36 10.88 -2.49
N ASN A 40 -13.49 9.91 -1.58
CA ASN A 40 -13.89 10.15 -0.19
C ASN A 40 -12.88 10.99 0.61
N ASP A 41 -11.61 10.96 0.23
CA ASP A 41 -10.51 11.76 0.77
C ASP A 41 -10.42 13.17 0.16
N LYS A 42 -11.44 13.57 -0.65
CA LYS A 42 -11.53 14.82 -1.40
C LYS A 42 -10.53 14.93 -2.55
N GLY A 43 -9.75 13.90 -2.81
CA GLY A 43 -8.92 13.82 -4.00
C GLY A 43 -9.78 13.90 -5.27
N LYS A 44 -9.25 14.53 -6.31
CA LYS A 44 -9.94 14.66 -7.60
C LYS A 44 -9.19 13.88 -8.66
N GLY A 45 -9.97 13.25 -9.53
CA GLY A 45 -9.42 12.50 -10.66
C GLY A 45 -10.31 12.55 -11.88
N MET A 46 -9.74 12.21 -13.01
CA MET A 46 -10.45 11.98 -14.26
C MET A 46 -10.19 10.58 -14.74
N ILE A 47 -11.24 9.81 -14.91
CA ILE A 47 -11.18 8.46 -15.44
C ILE A 47 -11.20 8.51 -16.95
N VAL A 48 -10.22 7.82 -17.54
CA VAL A 48 -10.10 7.57 -18.96
C VAL A 48 -10.34 6.11 -19.23
N GLY A 49 -11.21 5.80 -20.18
CA GLY A 49 -11.54 4.42 -20.46
C GLY A 49 -12.54 4.23 -21.59
N SER A 50 -13.09 3.05 -21.65
CA SER A 50 -14.15 2.69 -22.59
C SER A 50 -15.07 1.64 -21.98
N PHE A 51 -16.27 1.52 -22.51
CA PHE A 51 -17.21 0.47 -22.16
C PHE A 51 -18.06 0.09 -23.36
N ARG A 52 -18.60 -1.09 -23.32
CA ARG A 52 -19.44 -1.63 -24.38
C ARG A 52 -20.90 -1.50 -24.01
N VAL A 53 -21.66 -0.92 -24.93
CA VAL A 53 -23.12 -0.84 -24.85
C VAL A 53 -23.72 -1.87 -25.81
N VAL A 54 -24.66 -2.66 -25.33
CA VAL A 54 -25.38 -3.65 -26.11
C VAL A 54 -26.83 -3.21 -26.17
N LEU A 55 -27.34 -2.95 -27.38
CA LEU A 55 -28.72 -2.57 -27.61
C LEU A 55 -29.63 -3.79 -27.62
N PRO A 56 -30.88 -3.65 -27.16
CA PRO A 56 -31.85 -4.73 -27.22
C PRO A 56 -32.17 -5.10 -28.68
N THR A 57 -32.63 -6.32 -28.89
CA THR A 57 -33.03 -6.79 -30.21
C THR A 57 -34.56 -6.88 -30.36
N ASP A 58 -35.27 -6.64 -29.28
CA ASP A 58 -36.73 -6.66 -29.29
C ASP A 58 -37.34 -5.38 -29.90
N TYR A 59 -38.39 -5.56 -30.65
CA TYR A 59 -39.07 -4.46 -31.37
C TYR A 59 -39.60 -3.36 -30.44
N GLN A 60 -40.07 -3.72 -29.25
CA GLN A 60 -40.68 -2.75 -28.34
C GLN A 60 -39.64 -1.76 -27.80
N ASN A 61 -38.50 -2.24 -27.30
CA ASN A 61 -37.46 -1.38 -26.80
C ASN A 61 -36.74 -0.60 -27.90
N MET A 62 -36.48 -1.24 -29.05
CA MET A 62 -35.92 -0.52 -30.21
C MET A 62 -36.83 0.59 -30.72
N SER A 63 -38.16 0.38 -30.74
CA SER A 63 -39.13 1.42 -31.12
C SER A 63 -39.15 2.59 -30.13
N LYS A 64 -38.99 2.32 -28.83
CA LYS A 64 -38.82 3.38 -27.81
C LYS A 64 -37.55 4.19 -28.06
N ILE A 65 -36.41 3.49 -28.25
CA ILE A 65 -35.11 4.13 -28.51
C ILE A 65 -35.21 5.02 -29.77
N GLN A 66 -35.76 4.49 -30.84
CA GLN A 66 -35.95 5.26 -32.09
C GLN A 66 -36.85 6.49 -31.91
N ARG A 67 -37.93 6.36 -31.16
CA ARG A 67 -38.86 7.46 -30.91
C ARG A 67 -38.24 8.55 -30.03
N ASP A 68 -37.50 8.14 -28.99
CA ASP A 68 -37.05 9.05 -27.97
C ASP A 68 -35.70 9.71 -28.34
N PHE A 69 -34.87 9.05 -29.15
CA PHE A 69 -33.52 9.55 -29.53
C PHE A 69 -33.35 9.76 -31.04
N GLY A 70 -34.02 9.02 -31.87
CA GLY A 70 -33.98 9.17 -33.33
C GLY A 70 -32.71 8.64 -34.02
N SER A 71 -31.58 8.59 -33.35
CA SER A 71 -30.30 8.08 -33.87
C SER A 71 -29.43 7.48 -32.80
N GLU A 72 -28.44 6.66 -33.21
CA GLU A 72 -27.45 6.05 -32.30
C GLU A 72 -26.60 7.14 -31.64
N ASP A 73 -26.14 8.13 -32.38
CA ASP A 73 -25.31 9.23 -31.82
C ASP A 73 -26.10 10.02 -30.77
N ALA A 74 -27.37 10.31 -31.02
CA ALA A 74 -28.23 11.00 -30.06
C ALA A 74 -28.51 10.15 -28.81
N LEU A 75 -28.66 8.83 -28.94
CA LEU A 75 -28.74 7.90 -27.82
C LEU A 75 -27.47 7.94 -26.97
N ILE A 76 -26.31 7.89 -27.60
CA ILE A 76 -25.01 7.93 -26.89
C ILE A 76 -24.86 9.27 -26.16
N ASP A 77 -25.12 10.38 -26.82
CA ASP A 77 -24.91 11.72 -26.28
C ASP A 77 -25.93 12.12 -25.21
N ASN A 78 -27.21 11.72 -25.35
CA ASN A 78 -28.26 12.16 -24.44
C ASN A 78 -28.61 11.16 -23.33
N LEU A 79 -28.27 9.87 -23.47
CA LEU A 79 -28.55 8.85 -22.46
C LEU A 79 -27.27 8.22 -21.94
N VAL A 80 -26.44 7.68 -22.83
CA VAL A 80 -25.34 6.80 -22.42
C VAL A 80 -24.25 7.57 -21.68
N ARG A 81 -23.78 8.68 -22.22
CA ARG A 81 -22.73 9.51 -21.59
C ARG A 81 -23.17 10.17 -20.28
N PRO A 82 -24.35 10.84 -20.23
CA PRO A 82 -24.81 11.43 -18.97
C PRO A 82 -24.96 10.37 -17.86
N THR A 83 -25.45 9.17 -18.21
CA THR A 83 -25.58 8.06 -17.27
C THR A 83 -24.21 7.60 -16.76
N LEU A 84 -23.21 7.47 -17.66
CA LEU A 84 -21.84 7.14 -17.29
C LEU A 84 -21.25 8.16 -16.31
N TYR A 85 -21.34 9.44 -16.65
CA TYR A 85 -20.79 10.50 -15.79
C TYR A 85 -21.45 10.52 -14.42
N LYS A 86 -22.75 10.33 -14.35
CA LYS A 86 -23.48 10.22 -13.10
C LYS A 86 -23.01 9.04 -12.26
N VAL A 87 -22.86 7.87 -12.86
CA VAL A 87 -22.39 6.66 -12.20
C VAL A 87 -20.95 6.81 -11.72
N VAL A 88 -20.04 7.33 -12.57
CA VAL A 88 -18.64 7.55 -12.19
C VAL A 88 -18.54 8.53 -11.00
N THR A 89 -19.32 9.63 -11.06
CA THR A 89 -19.35 10.59 -9.94
C THR A 89 -19.90 9.95 -8.67
N ALA A 90 -20.88 9.05 -8.77
CA ALA A 90 -21.44 8.34 -7.62
C ALA A 90 -20.48 7.27 -7.03
N CYS A 91 -19.57 6.73 -7.84
CA CYS A 91 -18.55 5.78 -7.38
C CYS A 91 -17.42 6.45 -6.58
N GLY A 92 -17.12 7.73 -6.81
CA GLY A 92 -16.03 8.44 -6.17
C GLY A 92 -16.02 8.35 -4.64
N PRO A 93 -17.13 8.66 -3.94
CA PRO A 93 -17.19 8.60 -2.49
C PRO A 93 -17.06 7.18 -1.88
N LEU A 94 -17.09 6.13 -2.70
CA LEU A 94 -17.02 4.73 -2.23
C LEU A 94 -15.58 4.29 -1.91
N MET A 95 -14.57 5.01 -2.40
CA MET A 95 -13.16 4.68 -2.21
C MET A 95 -12.31 5.94 -2.06
N SER A 96 -11.09 5.77 -1.55
CA SER A 96 -10.08 6.82 -1.51
C SER A 96 -9.25 6.89 -2.80
N SER A 97 -8.55 8.01 -3.00
CA SER A 97 -7.65 8.17 -4.13
C SER A 97 -6.52 7.12 -4.11
N LEU A 98 -6.00 6.80 -2.93
CA LEU A 98 -4.97 5.78 -2.75
C LEU A 98 -5.46 4.37 -3.10
N GLU A 99 -6.66 4.00 -2.65
CA GLU A 99 -7.28 2.71 -2.98
C GLU A 99 -7.46 2.56 -4.50
N SER A 100 -7.81 3.63 -5.20
CA SER A 100 -8.01 3.60 -6.66
C SER A 100 -6.73 3.33 -7.47
N VAL A 101 -5.54 3.52 -6.89
CA VAL A 101 -4.23 3.20 -7.50
C VAL A 101 -3.82 1.75 -7.26
N SER A 102 -4.36 1.13 -6.20
CA SER A 102 -3.97 -0.19 -5.72
C SER A 102 -4.84 -1.31 -6.29
N GLU A 103 -4.85 -2.45 -5.62
CA GLU A 103 -5.59 -3.67 -6.00
C GLU A 103 -7.11 -3.48 -6.07
N THR A 104 -7.66 -2.48 -5.40
CA THR A 104 -9.10 -2.19 -5.38
C THR A 104 -9.63 -1.47 -6.63
N ARG A 105 -8.77 -1.21 -7.63
CA ARG A 105 -9.20 -0.70 -8.94
C ARG A 105 -10.23 -1.61 -9.62
N THR A 106 -10.14 -2.90 -9.38
CA THR A 106 -11.10 -3.90 -9.86
C THR A 106 -12.49 -3.65 -9.28
N ASP A 107 -12.57 -3.25 -8.01
CA ASP A 107 -13.82 -2.95 -7.34
C ASP A 107 -14.49 -1.71 -7.94
N LEU A 108 -13.70 -0.70 -8.32
CA LEU A 108 -14.21 0.48 -9.01
C LEU A 108 -14.87 0.09 -10.34
N ILE A 109 -14.25 -0.79 -11.11
CA ILE A 109 -14.81 -1.31 -12.37
C ILE A 109 -16.12 -2.06 -12.11
N ALA A 110 -16.15 -2.90 -11.07
CA ALA A 110 -17.32 -3.65 -10.66
C ALA A 110 -18.47 -2.71 -10.23
N TYR A 111 -18.19 -1.69 -9.42
CA TYR A 111 -19.18 -0.70 -9.01
C TYR A 111 -19.73 0.09 -10.19
N ILE A 112 -18.88 0.53 -11.11
CA ILE A 112 -19.33 1.24 -12.32
C ILE A 112 -20.21 0.32 -13.17
N THR A 113 -19.79 -0.92 -13.41
CA THR A 113 -20.52 -1.88 -14.23
C THR A 113 -21.89 -2.20 -13.64
N ASP A 114 -21.93 -2.44 -12.32
CA ASP A 114 -23.18 -2.78 -11.64
C ASP A 114 -24.13 -1.58 -11.59
N GLN A 115 -23.65 -0.37 -11.30
CA GLN A 115 -24.49 0.83 -11.27
C GLN A 115 -25.01 1.24 -12.66
N LEU A 116 -24.22 1.02 -13.71
CA LEU A 116 -24.69 1.25 -15.10
C LEU A 116 -25.88 0.35 -15.44
N ASN A 117 -25.86 -0.92 -15.05
CA ASN A 117 -26.91 -1.87 -15.37
C ASN A 117 -28.11 -1.77 -14.41
N ASN A 118 -27.87 -1.65 -13.10
CA ASN A 118 -28.89 -1.79 -12.08
C ASN A 118 -29.31 -0.46 -11.43
N GLY A 119 -28.53 0.60 -11.64
CA GLY A 119 -28.78 1.92 -11.07
C GLY A 119 -27.87 2.30 -9.91
N VAL A 120 -27.89 3.56 -9.54
CA VAL A 120 -26.98 4.14 -8.54
C VAL A 120 -27.26 3.59 -7.15
N TYR A 121 -26.19 3.24 -6.42
CA TYR A 121 -26.29 2.75 -5.06
C TYR A 121 -26.88 3.78 -4.10
N LYS A 122 -27.66 3.29 -3.16
CA LYS A 122 -28.03 4.07 -1.99
C LYS A 122 -26.93 3.93 -0.95
N THR A 123 -26.28 5.04 -0.61
CA THR A 123 -25.17 5.07 0.33
C THR A 123 -25.53 5.75 1.62
N LYS A 124 -24.83 5.39 2.70
CA LYS A 124 -24.91 6.04 4.00
C LYS A 124 -23.51 6.41 4.44
N ALA A 125 -23.34 7.64 4.91
CA ALA A 125 -22.09 8.05 5.53
C ALA A 125 -21.97 7.40 6.92
N VAL A 126 -20.89 6.63 7.11
CA VAL A 126 -20.57 5.97 8.37
C VAL A 126 -19.20 6.47 8.84
N LYS A 127 -19.08 6.77 10.11
CA LYS A 127 -17.79 7.06 10.73
C LYS A 127 -17.15 5.74 11.12
N THR A 128 -16.04 5.41 10.50
CA THR A 128 -15.29 4.20 10.77
C THR A 128 -13.93 4.57 11.37
N GLU A 129 -13.56 3.90 12.42
CA GLU A 129 -12.23 4.00 12.98
C GLU A 129 -11.29 3.12 12.14
N VAL A 130 -10.32 3.73 11.48
CA VAL A 130 -9.34 3.05 10.65
C VAL A 130 -7.97 3.24 11.29
N LEU A 131 -7.24 2.16 11.45
CA LEU A 131 -5.87 2.22 11.93
C LEU A 131 -5.01 2.89 10.84
N ASN A 132 -4.40 4.01 11.17
CA ASN A 132 -3.40 4.63 10.31
C ASN A 132 -2.10 3.83 10.42
N GLU A 133 -1.75 3.08 9.39
CA GLU A 133 -0.56 2.20 9.37
C GLU A 133 0.76 2.97 9.53
N LEU A 134 0.77 4.28 9.29
CA LEU A 134 1.94 5.14 9.42
C LEU A 134 2.14 5.63 10.86
N THR A 135 1.04 6.04 11.52
CA THR A 135 1.10 6.59 12.87
C THR A 135 0.83 5.56 13.96
N GLY A 136 0.19 4.44 13.60
CA GLY A 136 -0.30 3.44 14.55
C GLY A 136 -1.51 3.91 15.37
N GLU A 137 -2.07 5.08 15.05
CA GLU A 137 -3.22 5.65 15.75
C GLU A 137 -4.53 5.35 15.00
N MET A 138 -5.62 5.29 15.75
CA MET A 138 -6.97 5.14 15.19
C MET A 138 -7.47 6.51 14.73
N GLU A 139 -7.69 6.65 13.42
CA GLU A 139 -8.31 7.83 12.83
C GLU A 139 -9.78 7.58 12.54
N VAL A 140 -10.62 8.54 12.89
CA VAL A 140 -12.04 8.51 12.51
C VAL A 140 -12.17 9.05 11.10
N ARG A 141 -12.48 8.17 10.15
CA ARG A 141 -12.78 8.55 8.76
C ARG A 141 -14.27 8.38 8.47
N THR A 142 -14.81 9.32 7.73
CA THR A 142 -16.17 9.19 7.21
C THR A 142 -16.11 8.50 5.86
N GLN A 143 -16.68 7.30 5.78
CA GLN A 143 -16.77 6.54 4.55
C GLN A 143 -18.22 6.41 4.11
N SER A 144 -18.43 6.42 2.80
CA SER A 144 -19.73 6.10 2.21
C SER A 144 -19.85 4.58 2.08
N VAL A 145 -20.76 3.99 2.81
CA VAL A 145 -21.02 2.55 2.78
C VAL A 145 -22.28 2.30 1.96
N ILE A 146 -22.22 1.31 1.08
CA ILE A 146 -23.38 0.87 0.28
C ILE A 146 -24.36 0.15 1.20
N LEU A 147 -25.62 0.49 1.09
CA LEU A 147 -26.69 -0.21 1.82
C LEU A 147 -27.05 -1.50 1.08
N GLU A 148 -27.03 -2.61 1.82
CA GLU A 148 -27.48 -3.90 1.32
C GLU A 148 -29.01 -3.99 1.30
N ASP A 149 -29.57 -4.60 0.26
CA ASP A 149 -30.98 -4.97 0.16
C ASP A 149 -31.09 -6.28 -0.65
N VAL A 150 -31.39 -7.34 0.06
CA VAL A 150 -31.46 -8.70 -0.51
C VAL A 150 -32.51 -8.81 -1.62
N ASN A 151 -33.51 -7.93 -1.64
CA ASN A 151 -34.58 -7.94 -2.62
C ASN A 151 -34.27 -7.09 -3.87
N ALA A 152 -33.20 -6.28 -3.81
CA ALA A 152 -32.82 -5.41 -4.90
C ALA A 152 -31.89 -6.13 -5.91
N PRO A 153 -31.87 -5.72 -7.18
CA PRO A 153 -30.95 -6.25 -8.17
C PRO A 153 -29.49 -6.10 -7.71
N GLY A 154 -28.74 -7.23 -7.70
CA GLY A 154 -27.37 -7.26 -7.25
C GLY A 154 -27.18 -7.24 -5.73
N GLY A 155 -28.25 -7.34 -4.92
CA GLY A 155 -28.17 -7.40 -3.46
C GLY A 155 -27.93 -6.04 -2.77
N TYR A 156 -27.99 -4.94 -3.50
CA TYR A 156 -27.74 -3.59 -2.98
C TYR A 156 -28.92 -2.66 -3.16
N ALA A 157 -29.22 -1.87 -2.14
CA ALA A 157 -30.26 -0.85 -2.23
C ALA A 157 -29.89 0.22 -3.27
N ARG A 158 -30.86 0.61 -4.09
CA ARG A 158 -30.67 1.59 -5.15
C ARG A 158 -31.32 2.92 -4.80
N GLN A 159 -30.65 4.02 -5.12
CA GLN A 159 -31.24 5.35 -5.03
C GLN A 159 -32.20 5.57 -6.18
N GLU A 160 -31.87 5.05 -7.37
CA GLU A 160 -32.67 5.10 -8.57
C GLU A 160 -32.38 3.90 -9.48
N ILE A 161 -33.32 3.53 -10.31
CA ILE A 161 -33.18 2.46 -11.29
C ILE A 161 -32.35 3.00 -12.47
N SER A 162 -31.51 2.14 -13.06
CA SER A 162 -30.74 2.53 -14.24
C SER A 162 -31.63 2.94 -15.39
N PRO A 163 -31.37 4.08 -16.02
CA PRO A 163 -32.06 4.44 -17.25
C PRO A 163 -31.91 3.40 -18.36
N PHE A 164 -30.81 2.63 -18.37
CA PHE A 164 -30.58 1.58 -19.37
C PHE A 164 -31.58 0.44 -19.27
N SER A 165 -31.99 0.08 -18.06
CA SER A 165 -33.01 -0.98 -17.88
C SER A 165 -34.38 -0.62 -18.47
N GLN A 166 -34.71 0.68 -18.54
CA GLN A 166 -35.97 1.14 -19.14
C GLN A 166 -36.04 0.91 -20.66
N TYR A 167 -34.86 0.86 -21.30
CA TYR A 167 -34.74 0.65 -22.75
C TYR A 167 -34.19 -0.75 -23.08
N GLY A 168 -33.97 -1.61 -22.08
CA GLY A 168 -33.38 -2.94 -22.29
C GLY A 168 -31.92 -2.89 -22.76
N ILE A 169 -31.24 -1.80 -22.51
CA ILE A 169 -29.80 -1.63 -22.81
C ILE A 169 -28.98 -2.31 -21.73
N THR A 170 -27.93 -3.02 -22.12
CA THR A 170 -26.96 -3.62 -21.17
C THR A 170 -25.58 -3.07 -21.40
N CYS A 171 -24.85 -2.90 -20.31
CA CYS A 171 -23.48 -2.44 -20.31
C CYS A 171 -22.53 -3.56 -19.89
N GLY A 172 -21.41 -3.67 -20.57
CA GLY A 172 -20.38 -4.64 -20.22
C GLY A 172 -18.99 -4.18 -20.65
N LEU A 173 -17.98 -4.98 -20.29
CA LEU A 173 -16.59 -4.72 -20.64
C LEU A 173 -16.16 -3.27 -20.33
N VAL A 174 -16.50 -2.81 -19.12
CA VAL A 174 -15.97 -1.53 -18.62
C VAL A 174 -14.48 -1.68 -18.43
N SER A 175 -13.70 -0.84 -19.10
CA SER A 175 -12.24 -0.81 -19.03
C SER A 175 -11.80 0.59 -18.64
N ILE A 176 -11.13 0.69 -17.51
CA ILE A 176 -10.45 1.91 -17.07
C ILE A 176 -9.00 1.82 -17.53
N LEU A 177 -8.64 2.63 -18.50
CA LEU A 177 -7.26 2.69 -19.02
C LEU A 177 -6.35 3.41 -18.04
N ASP A 178 -6.79 4.58 -17.56
CA ASP A 178 -6.00 5.41 -16.66
C ASP A 178 -6.90 6.29 -15.79
N ILE A 179 -6.36 6.73 -14.65
CA ILE A 179 -6.96 7.74 -13.80
C ILE A 179 -5.96 8.89 -13.67
N LYS A 180 -6.33 10.05 -14.17
CA LYS A 180 -5.50 11.26 -14.10
C LYS A 180 -5.88 12.04 -12.85
N TYR A 181 -5.01 12.06 -11.87
CA TYR A 181 -5.22 12.81 -10.63
C TYR A 181 -4.81 14.28 -10.81
N ASP A 182 -5.45 15.18 -10.08
CA ASP A 182 -4.97 16.55 -9.97
C ASP A 182 -3.61 16.60 -9.24
N ALA A 183 -2.87 17.70 -9.38
CA ALA A 183 -1.51 17.79 -8.85
C ALA A 183 -1.46 17.55 -7.34
N ALA A 184 -2.41 18.14 -6.59
CA ALA A 184 -2.45 18.01 -5.13
C ALA A 184 -2.73 16.55 -4.69
N THR A 185 -3.65 15.87 -5.37
CA THR A 185 -3.96 14.45 -5.11
C THR A 185 -2.78 13.55 -5.48
N GLN A 186 -2.12 13.82 -6.61
CA GLN A 186 -0.94 13.09 -7.03
C GLN A 186 0.21 13.24 -6.02
N ASP A 187 0.48 14.44 -5.58
CA ASP A 187 1.52 14.73 -4.56
C ASP A 187 1.21 14.01 -3.25
N GLN A 188 -0.06 13.96 -2.83
CA GLN A 188 -0.49 13.22 -1.63
C GLN A 188 -0.29 11.72 -1.79
N ILE A 189 -0.67 11.14 -2.93
CA ILE A 189 -0.47 9.72 -3.24
C ILE A 189 1.03 9.38 -3.21
N ASP A 190 1.86 10.20 -3.85
CA ASP A 190 3.30 9.99 -3.93
C ASP A 190 3.97 10.12 -2.56
N ALA A 191 3.57 11.08 -1.74
CA ALA A 191 4.05 11.25 -0.38
C ALA A 191 3.69 10.03 0.50
N GLN A 192 2.46 9.55 0.42
CA GLN A 192 2.02 8.38 1.19
C GLN A 192 2.71 7.10 0.74
N LYS A 193 2.93 6.93 -0.57
CA LYS A 193 3.70 5.82 -1.13
C LYS A 193 5.15 5.83 -0.65
N GLN A 194 5.80 6.99 -0.63
CA GLN A 194 7.16 7.13 -0.09
C GLN A 194 7.22 6.80 1.41
N ALA A 195 6.26 7.28 2.19
CA ALA A 195 6.16 6.96 3.61
C ALA A 195 5.98 5.45 3.86
N ASN A 196 5.09 4.79 3.11
CA ASN A 196 4.89 3.34 3.19
C ASN A 196 6.16 2.57 2.82
N LEU A 197 6.87 2.97 1.77
CA LEU A 197 8.16 2.38 1.39
C LEU A 197 9.21 2.55 2.49
N ALA A 198 9.27 3.70 3.14
CA ALA A 198 10.19 3.95 4.25
C ALA A 198 9.88 3.03 5.46
N VAL A 199 8.62 2.84 5.81
CA VAL A 199 8.17 1.92 6.88
C VAL A 199 8.53 0.48 6.53
N ILE A 200 8.24 0.02 5.31
CA ILE A 200 8.58 -1.32 4.84
C ILE A 200 10.10 -1.55 4.90
N THR A 201 10.87 -0.58 4.41
CA THR A 201 12.34 -0.64 4.43
C THR A 201 12.88 -0.73 5.86
N SER A 202 12.32 0.05 6.78
CA SER A 202 12.70 0.01 8.20
C SER A 202 12.36 -1.33 8.84
N LYS A 203 11.16 -1.86 8.59
CA LYS A 203 10.74 -3.21 9.04
C LYS A 203 11.66 -4.30 8.50
N THR A 204 12.01 -4.25 7.21
CA THR A 204 12.92 -5.21 6.58
C THR A 204 14.30 -5.18 7.23
N LYS A 205 14.88 -3.99 7.43
CA LYS A 205 16.17 -3.84 8.13
C LYS A 205 16.13 -4.38 9.57
N SER A 206 15.01 -4.18 10.26
CA SER A 206 14.81 -4.73 11.61
C SER A 206 14.79 -6.26 11.62
N ILE A 207 14.08 -6.86 10.64
CA ILE A 207 14.01 -8.32 10.47
C ILE A 207 15.41 -8.88 10.12
N GLU A 208 16.12 -8.23 9.20
CA GLU A 208 17.50 -8.63 8.86
C GLU A 208 18.45 -8.56 10.07
N ALA A 209 18.33 -7.51 10.89
CA ALA A 209 19.11 -7.37 12.10
C ALA A 209 18.78 -8.49 13.12
N MET A 210 17.51 -8.83 13.28
CA MET A 210 17.08 -9.97 14.10
C MET A 210 17.65 -11.30 13.60
N GLN A 211 17.57 -11.54 12.28
CA GLN A 211 18.11 -12.76 11.68
C GLN A 211 19.62 -12.87 11.87
N ARG A 212 20.35 -11.76 11.68
CA ARG A 212 21.80 -11.72 11.96
C ARG A 212 22.12 -12.00 13.42
N THR A 213 21.35 -11.45 14.35
CA THR A 213 21.51 -11.71 15.77
C THR A 213 21.27 -13.18 16.11
N LEU A 214 20.23 -13.79 15.53
CA LEU A 214 19.96 -15.22 15.65
C LEU A 214 21.11 -16.09 15.08
N GLN A 215 21.60 -15.74 13.90
CA GLN A 215 22.73 -16.44 13.28
C GLN A 215 23.99 -16.38 14.17
N ILE A 216 24.36 -15.18 14.64
CA ILE A 216 25.52 -15.00 15.55
C ILE A 216 25.32 -15.79 16.84
N THR A 217 24.09 -15.85 17.36
CA THR A 217 23.77 -16.61 18.57
C THR A 217 23.91 -18.12 18.34
N GLU A 218 23.44 -18.61 17.20
CA GLU A 218 23.56 -20.04 16.82
C GLU A 218 25.00 -20.43 16.49
N GLU A 219 25.75 -19.57 15.78
CA GLU A 219 27.17 -19.75 15.52
C GLU A 219 27.99 -19.73 16.84
N GLY A 220 27.62 -18.84 17.76
CA GLY A 220 28.21 -18.79 19.09
C GLY A 220 27.94 -20.06 19.93
N LYS A 221 26.72 -20.58 19.87
CA LYS A 221 26.36 -21.86 20.50
C LYS A 221 27.13 -23.04 19.86
N ALA A 222 27.16 -23.09 18.52
CA ALA A 222 27.87 -24.14 17.78
C ALA A 222 29.40 -24.07 18.04
N ALA A 223 30.00 -22.87 18.16
CA ALA A 223 31.39 -22.70 18.53
C ALA A 223 31.65 -23.13 19.98
N ALA A 224 30.73 -22.79 20.90
CA ALA A 224 30.83 -23.23 22.30
C ALA A 224 30.67 -24.76 22.44
N GLU A 225 29.80 -25.38 21.66
CA GLU A 225 29.68 -26.86 21.60
C GLU A 225 30.92 -27.51 20.99
N LYS A 226 31.43 -26.98 19.88
CA LYS A 226 32.71 -27.45 19.32
C LYS A 226 33.88 -27.37 20.32
N ALA A 227 34.00 -26.23 21.00
CA ALA A 227 34.99 -26.06 22.04
C ALA A 227 34.81 -27.07 23.20
N LYS A 228 33.55 -27.37 23.55
CA LYS A 228 33.27 -28.46 24.55
C LYS A 228 33.68 -29.82 24.04
N TRP A 229 33.33 -30.17 22.79
CA TRP A 229 33.74 -31.46 22.20
C TRP A 229 35.26 -31.58 22.03
N GLU A 230 35.95 -30.52 21.70
CA GLU A 230 37.42 -30.48 21.65
C GLU A 230 38.03 -30.65 23.05
N GLN A 231 37.46 -29.96 24.05
CA GLN A 231 37.89 -30.14 25.44
C GLN A 231 37.59 -31.56 26.00
N GLU A 232 36.42 -32.13 25.64
CA GLU A 232 36.09 -33.51 26.02
C GLU A 232 37.03 -34.52 25.35
N ARG A 233 37.38 -34.28 24.08
CA ARG A 233 38.36 -35.10 23.35
C ARG A 233 39.75 -34.97 23.92
N GLU A 234 40.18 -33.77 24.29
CA GLU A 234 41.45 -33.52 24.95
C GLU A 234 41.49 -34.13 26.35
N LYS A 235 40.38 -34.02 27.09
CA LYS A 235 40.21 -34.70 28.38
C LYS A 235 40.24 -36.24 28.25
N ALA A 236 39.57 -36.79 27.24
CA ALA A 236 39.61 -38.23 26.97
C ALA A 236 41.04 -38.71 26.63
N ILE A 237 41.77 -37.92 25.84
CA ILE A 237 43.18 -38.20 25.51
C ILE A 237 44.08 -38.05 26.75
N ALA A 238 43.82 -37.03 27.60
CA ALA A 238 44.55 -36.80 28.82
C ALA A 238 44.25 -37.89 29.86
N VAL A 239 43.01 -38.34 29.99
CA VAL A 239 42.60 -39.44 30.87
C VAL A 239 43.28 -40.75 30.44
N THR A 240 43.34 -41.04 29.11
CA THR A 240 44.05 -42.23 28.61
C THR A 240 45.57 -42.14 28.84
N LYS A 241 46.12 -40.94 28.97
CA LYS A 241 47.52 -40.70 29.34
C LYS A 241 47.74 -40.63 30.86
N ALA A 242 46.69 -40.35 31.62
CA ALA A 242 46.79 -40.08 33.05
C ALA A 242 46.22 -41.20 33.96
N GLU A 243 46.13 -42.42 33.43
CA GLU A 243 45.81 -43.59 34.30
C GLU A 243 46.81 -43.73 35.50
N GLN A 244 47.95 -43.04 35.48
CA GLN A 244 48.90 -42.94 36.55
C GLN A 244 48.68 -41.77 37.52
N GLU A 245 47.86 -40.76 37.18
CA GLU A 245 47.67 -39.61 38.11
C GLU A 245 46.16 -39.47 38.48
N ARG A 246 45.58 -40.54 38.98
CA ARG A 246 44.13 -40.70 39.26
C ARG A 246 43.54 -39.65 40.20
N GLU A 247 44.32 -39.01 41.02
CA GLU A 247 43.83 -38.11 42.06
C GLU A 247 43.73 -36.65 41.59
N VAL A 248 44.62 -36.22 40.73
CA VAL A 248 44.62 -34.88 40.13
C VAL A 248 43.53 -34.76 39.07
N ALA A 249 43.31 -35.86 38.33
CA ALA A 249 42.23 -35.92 37.31
C ALA A 249 40.82 -35.83 37.93
N ARG A 250 40.60 -36.36 39.15
CA ARG A 250 39.32 -36.28 39.86
C ARG A 250 39.01 -34.87 40.34
N LEU A 251 40.00 -34.15 40.88
CA LEU A 251 39.82 -32.76 41.26
C LEU A 251 39.71 -31.82 40.08
N ALA A 252 40.38 -32.13 38.98
CA ALA A 252 40.24 -31.37 37.72
C ALA A 252 38.84 -31.59 37.07
N ALA A 253 38.30 -32.81 37.14
CA ALA A 253 36.94 -33.09 36.64
C ALA A 253 35.88 -32.39 37.48
N GLU A 254 36.04 -32.32 38.80
CA GLU A 254 35.10 -31.63 39.68
C GLU A 254 35.09 -30.10 39.42
N LYS A 255 36.28 -29.54 39.18
CA LYS A 255 36.45 -28.15 38.82
C LYS A 255 35.81 -27.82 37.45
N ALA A 256 35.97 -28.71 36.48
CA ALA A 256 35.34 -28.56 35.14
C ALA A 256 33.82 -28.68 35.16
N GLU A 257 33.25 -29.50 36.08
CA GLU A 257 31.79 -29.52 36.24
C GLU A 257 31.21 -28.24 36.86
N PHE A 258 31.92 -27.65 37.81
CA PHE A 258 31.55 -26.35 38.40
C PHE A 258 31.64 -25.21 37.37
N GLU A 259 32.68 -25.19 36.55
CA GLU A 259 32.81 -24.21 35.45
C GLU A 259 31.75 -24.44 34.38
N LYS A 260 31.39 -25.70 34.07
CA LYS A 260 30.29 -26.04 33.16
C LYS A 260 28.94 -25.55 33.69
N LYS A 261 28.67 -25.73 34.98
CA LYS A 261 27.46 -25.19 35.63
C LYS A 261 27.44 -23.66 35.62
N LYS A 262 28.58 -23.01 35.81
CA LYS A 262 28.73 -21.57 35.76
C LYS A 262 28.50 -21.04 34.35
N ILE A 263 29.13 -21.64 33.34
CA ILE A 263 28.96 -21.25 31.91
C ILE A 263 27.52 -21.49 31.42
N ILE A 264 26.89 -22.60 31.88
CA ILE A 264 25.47 -22.85 31.54
C ILE A 264 24.57 -21.83 32.21
N ALA A 265 24.80 -21.47 33.46
CA ALA A 265 24.03 -20.45 34.17
C ALA A 265 24.24 -19.06 33.57
N GLU A 266 25.46 -18.70 33.18
CA GLU A 266 25.76 -17.44 32.49
C GLU A 266 25.17 -17.41 31.08
N GLY A 267 25.22 -18.54 30.32
CA GLY A 267 24.61 -18.67 29.00
C GLY A 267 23.09 -18.61 29.05
N GLN A 268 22.47 -19.23 30.05
CA GLN A 268 21.01 -19.16 30.27
C GLN A 268 20.58 -17.75 30.71
N ALA A 269 21.34 -17.10 31.61
CA ALA A 269 21.12 -15.72 32.03
C ALA A 269 21.27 -14.74 30.86
N GLN A 270 22.22 -14.98 29.97
CA GLN A 270 22.44 -14.13 28.79
C GLN A 270 21.38 -14.36 27.70
N ALA A 271 20.95 -15.60 27.50
CA ALA A 271 19.84 -15.93 26.60
C ALA A 271 18.51 -15.39 27.12
N GLU A 272 18.28 -15.45 28.43
CA GLU A 272 17.09 -14.92 29.09
C GLU A 272 17.09 -13.38 29.11
N ALA A 273 18.24 -12.76 29.35
CA ALA A 273 18.42 -11.31 29.22
C ALA A 273 18.22 -10.82 27.77
N ASN A 274 18.68 -11.56 26.78
CA ASN A 274 18.44 -11.25 25.38
C ASN A 274 16.97 -11.49 24.99
N ARG A 275 16.32 -12.52 25.51
CA ARG A 275 14.90 -12.78 25.34
C ARG A 275 14.04 -11.70 26.00
N LEU A 276 14.41 -11.24 27.18
CA LEU A 276 13.75 -10.13 27.87
C LEU A 276 13.99 -8.79 27.14
N LYS A 277 15.19 -8.56 26.58
CA LYS A 277 15.44 -7.39 25.73
C LYS A 277 14.67 -7.43 24.41
N VAL A 278 14.47 -8.60 23.84
CA VAL A 278 13.64 -8.80 22.62
C VAL A 278 12.14 -8.70 22.95
N ALA A 279 11.74 -9.19 24.13
CA ALA A 279 10.34 -9.06 24.61
C ALA A 279 10.04 -7.65 25.15
N ALA A 280 11.03 -6.92 25.65
CA ALA A 280 10.95 -5.49 26.00
C ALA A 280 11.19 -4.58 24.80
N GLY A 281 11.49 -5.14 23.64
CA GLY A 281 11.47 -4.42 22.36
C GLY A 281 10.07 -3.88 22.11
N LEU A 282 10.01 -2.59 21.80
CA LEU A 282 8.79 -1.85 21.48
C LEU A 282 7.80 -2.72 20.70
N THR A 283 6.57 -2.79 21.15
CA THR A 283 5.48 -3.38 20.37
C THR A 283 5.45 -2.76 18.97
N PRO A 284 4.94 -3.44 17.95
CA PRO A 284 4.84 -2.87 16.60
C PRO A 284 4.17 -1.49 16.57
N GLN A 285 3.27 -1.23 17.54
CA GLN A 285 2.57 0.04 17.72
C GLN A 285 3.49 1.13 18.32
N GLU A 286 4.23 0.81 19.36
CA GLU A 286 5.20 1.74 19.99
C GLU A 286 6.38 2.04 19.07
N LYS A 287 6.78 1.09 18.22
CA LYS A 287 7.82 1.27 17.21
C LYS A 287 7.35 2.20 16.09
N ALA A 288 6.09 2.04 15.62
CA ALA A 288 5.49 2.94 14.64
C ALA A 288 5.32 4.37 15.20
N GLU A 289 4.98 4.50 16.50
CA GLU A 289 4.89 5.80 17.16
C GLU A 289 6.27 6.47 17.34
N TRP A 290 7.31 5.67 17.61
CA TRP A 290 8.68 6.16 17.72
C TRP A 290 9.26 6.56 16.37
N ASP A 291 9.01 5.76 15.32
CA ASP A 291 9.42 6.07 13.95
C ASP A 291 8.67 7.31 13.41
N TYR A 292 7.39 7.48 13.80
CA TYR A 292 6.62 8.70 13.51
C TYR A 292 7.18 9.92 14.24
N LYS A 293 7.44 9.82 15.55
CA LYS A 293 8.02 10.94 16.34
C LYS A 293 9.40 11.33 15.84
N THR A 294 10.23 10.36 15.43
CA THR A 294 11.55 10.67 14.86
C THR A 294 11.45 11.29 13.47
N THR A 295 10.56 10.82 12.59
CA THR A 295 10.36 11.42 11.26
C THR A 295 9.73 12.81 11.35
N VAL A 296 8.75 13.03 12.23
CA VAL A 296 8.17 14.35 12.49
C VAL A 296 9.20 15.28 13.15
N GLY A 297 9.97 14.77 14.10
CA GLY A 297 11.05 15.55 14.76
C GLY A 297 12.15 15.94 13.79
N VAL A 298 12.54 15.05 12.88
CA VAL A 298 13.50 15.36 11.81
C VAL A 298 12.90 16.34 10.81
N ALA A 299 11.64 16.17 10.41
CA ALA A 299 10.95 17.10 9.50
C ALA A 299 10.78 18.48 10.13
N GLN A 300 10.51 18.54 11.43
CA GLN A 300 10.37 19.79 12.20
C GLN A 300 11.71 20.47 12.43
N ALA A 301 12.76 19.71 12.79
CA ALA A 301 14.12 20.23 12.89
C ALA A 301 14.66 20.71 11.53
N LEU A 302 14.26 20.08 10.43
CA LEU A 302 14.57 20.51 9.06
C LEU A 302 13.78 21.76 8.65
N ALA A 303 12.53 21.90 9.09
CA ALA A 303 11.70 23.09 8.85
C ALA A 303 12.19 24.30 9.68
N ASP A 304 12.67 24.05 10.90
CA ASP A 304 13.22 25.09 11.78
C ASP A 304 14.67 25.47 11.42
N SER A 305 15.40 24.58 10.73
CA SER A 305 16.72 24.90 10.19
C SER A 305 16.55 25.82 8.99
N LYS A 306 16.99 27.08 9.11
CA LYS A 306 17.04 28.05 8.01
C LYS A 306 18.07 27.67 6.92
N VAL A 307 18.25 26.39 6.66
CA VAL A 307 19.17 25.87 5.63
C VAL A 307 18.41 25.84 4.30
N SER A 308 18.87 26.64 3.36
CA SER A 308 18.39 26.60 1.98
C SER A 308 18.66 25.21 1.38
N TRP A 309 17.59 24.50 0.97
CA TRP A 309 17.62 23.18 0.35
C TRP A 309 18.05 23.17 -1.12
N VAL A 310 18.74 24.21 -1.54
CA VAL A 310 19.36 24.20 -2.85
C VAL A 310 20.80 23.72 -2.66
N PRO A 311 21.18 22.54 -3.12
CA PRO A 311 22.57 22.13 -3.09
C PRO A 311 23.33 23.00 -4.09
N GLU A 312 24.08 23.95 -3.59
CA GLU A 312 25.00 24.80 -4.36
C GLU A 312 26.33 24.06 -4.58
N ILE A 313 26.24 22.81 -5.02
CA ILE A 313 27.43 22.07 -5.46
C ILE A 313 27.10 21.37 -6.77
N MET A 314 27.27 22.08 -7.86
CA MET A 314 27.63 21.46 -9.13
C MET A 314 29.09 21.05 -9.05
N ILE A 315 29.38 19.82 -8.69
CA ILE A 315 30.69 19.22 -8.98
C ILE A 315 30.58 18.48 -10.29
N SER A 316 30.99 19.16 -11.34
CA SER A 316 31.40 18.51 -12.58
C SER A 316 32.72 17.78 -12.31
N GLY A 317 32.64 16.49 -12.14
CA GLY A 317 33.78 15.57 -11.97
C GLY A 317 33.51 14.33 -12.77
N LYS A 318 34.19 14.23 -13.89
CA LYS A 318 34.30 13.09 -14.78
C LYS A 318 35.04 11.97 -14.05
N ASP A 319 34.48 10.77 -14.14
CA ASP A 319 35.01 9.45 -13.80
C ASP A 319 34.40 8.75 -12.59
N GLY A 320 33.79 7.69 -12.93
CA GLY A 320 33.42 6.41 -12.35
C GLY A 320 33.64 6.16 -10.85
N GLY A 321 32.55 6.04 -10.12
CA GLY A 321 32.60 5.52 -8.76
C GLY A 321 31.35 5.92 -7.98
N SER A 322 30.38 5.01 -7.95
CA SER A 322 29.19 5.09 -7.11
C SER A 322 29.57 5.14 -5.63
N ASN A 323 29.59 6.32 -5.04
CA ASN A 323 29.42 6.48 -3.59
C ASN A 323 28.60 7.75 -3.36
N THR A 324 27.36 7.57 -3.05
CA THR A 324 26.41 8.62 -2.80
C THR A 324 26.74 9.35 -1.50
N ALA A 325 26.70 10.67 -1.53
CA ALA A 325 26.89 11.56 -0.38
C ALA A 325 25.97 11.25 0.84
N MET A 326 24.98 10.40 0.67
CA MET A 326 24.13 9.89 1.76
C MET A 326 24.86 8.95 2.73
N ASP A 327 25.82 8.15 2.24
CA ASP A 327 26.58 7.25 3.12
C ASP A 327 27.55 8.01 4.03
N ALA A 328 28.06 9.13 3.59
CA ALA A 328 28.97 9.96 4.37
C ALA A 328 28.29 10.70 5.54
N VAL A 329 27.03 11.12 5.34
CA VAL A 329 26.25 11.79 6.40
C VAL A 329 25.78 10.78 7.45
N GLY A 330 25.40 9.57 7.04
CA GLY A 330 25.01 8.48 7.94
C GLY A 330 26.15 8.00 8.83
N LEU A 331 27.36 7.87 8.28
CA LEU A 331 28.55 7.44 9.03
C LEU A 331 29.04 8.52 10.03
N ASN A 332 28.97 9.80 9.67
CA ASN A 332 29.37 10.88 10.58
C ASN A 332 28.40 11.05 11.75
N MET A 333 27.09 10.90 11.54
CA MET A 333 26.12 10.92 12.64
C MET A 333 26.27 9.73 13.59
N LEU A 334 26.59 8.54 13.07
CA LEU A 334 26.87 7.36 13.91
C LEU A 334 28.15 7.51 14.71
N MET A 335 29.19 8.09 14.13
CA MET A 335 30.47 8.34 14.86
C MET A 335 30.31 9.39 15.96
N GLU A 336 29.46 10.39 15.79
CA GLU A 336 29.22 11.43 16.80
C GLU A 336 28.37 10.91 17.97
N VAL A 337 27.40 10.02 17.71
CA VAL A 337 26.62 9.35 18.75
C VAL A 337 27.48 8.38 19.57
N VAL A 338 28.37 7.63 18.93
CA VAL A 338 29.31 6.71 19.64
C VAL A 338 30.33 7.49 20.49
N LYS A 339 30.82 8.63 20.03
CA LYS A 339 31.71 9.51 20.80
C LYS A 339 31.05 10.16 22.03
N LYS A 340 29.74 10.34 22.03
CA LYS A 340 28.96 10.89 23.17
C LYS A 340 28.64 9.84 24.24
N GLN A 341 28.71 8.55 23.92
CA GLN A 341 28.46 7.46 24.89
C GLN A 341 29.72 6.95 25.59
N THR A 342 30.91 7.43 25.20
CA THR A 342 32.20 7.05 25.80
C THR A 342 32.82 8.18 26.64
N LYS A 343 32.06 9.15 27.05
CA LYS A 343 32.33 10.11 28.08
C LYS A 343 31.19 10.07 29.09
#